data_138d4c0da61efca6db541eee8de77fa3
#
_entry.id   138d4c0da61efca6db541eee8de77fa3
#
_cell.length_a   1.000
_cell.length_b   1.000
_cell.length_c   1.000
_cell.angle_alpha   90.00
_cell.angle_beta   90.00
_cell.angle_gamma   90.00
#
_symmetry.space_group_name_H-M   'P 1'
#
loop_
_entity.id
_entity.type
_entity.pdbx_description
1 polymer ?
#
loop_
_entity_poly.entity_id
_entity_poly.type
_entity_poly.pdbx_seq_one_letter_code
_entity_poly.pdbx_strand_id
1 'polypeptide(L)'
;LKYAKMFEIEDKLNDDISSFSHGMKQKVALISALAHDPKVLIMDEPFVGLDPKAVYDMKEIMREMVKNGKTIFFSTHILDVAEKLCDRVAIIKNGSIVKVGNMKDIKGDESLEQVFLELGEE
;
A
#
# COMPACT_ATOMS: atom_id res chain seq x y z
N LEU A 1 -9.53 4.13 17.62
CA LEU A 1 -9.53 2.76 18.12
C LEU A 1 -10.05 1.74 17.13
N LYS A 2 -10.91 2.17 16.19
CA LYS A 2 -11.43 1.29 15.16
C LYS A 2 -10.31 0.61 14.37
N TYR A 3 -9.32 1.39 13.93
CA TYR A 3 -8.24 0.85 13.13
C TYR A 3 -7.26 0.02 13.96
N ALA A 4 -7.04 0.41 15.22
CA ALA A 4 -6.17 -0.36 16.11
C ALA A 4 -6.74 -1.75 16.35
N LYS A 5 -8.06 -1.82 16.52
CA LYS A 5 -8.74 -3.09 16.71
C LYS A 5 -8.64 -3.96 15.48
N MET A 6 -8.82 -3.36 14.30
CA MET A 6 -8.73 -4.07 13.04
C MET A 6 -7.36 -4.70 12.83
N PHE A 7 -6.29 -4.02 13.25
CA PHE A 7 -4.93 -4.55 13.14
C PHE A 7 -4.51 -5.38 14.35
N GLU A 8 -5.42 -5.59 15.33
CA GLU A 8 -5.15 -6.42 16.51
C GLU A 8 -4.01 -5.89 17.36
N ILE A 9 -3.89 -4.57 17.43
CA ILE A 9 -2.88 -3.93 18.30
C ILE A 9 -3.50 -3.05 19.37
N GLU A 10 -4.81 -3.17 19.58
CA GLU A 10 -5.55 -2.35 20.52
C GLU A 10 -4.94 -2.38 21.92
N ASP A 11 -4.57 -3.58 22.38
CA ASP A 11 -4.03 -3.77 23.70
C ASP A 11 -2.63 -3.19 23.88
N LYS A 12 -2.01 -2.80 22.78
CA LYS A 12 -0.63 -2.33 22.81
C LYS A 12 -0.49 -0.83 22.57
N LEU A 13 -1.60 -0.12 22.45
CA LEU A 13 -1.57 1.31 22.19
C LEU A 13 -0.93 2.14 23.29
N ASN A 14 -0.91 1.62 24.52
CA ASN A 14 -0.32 2.31 25.65
C ASN A 14 1.15 1.93 25.89
N ASP A 15 1.67 1.01 25.12
CA ASP A 15 3.06 0.59 25.26
C ASP A 15 4.00 1.57 24.58
N ASP A 16 5.25 1.52 24.98
CA ASP A 16 6.28 2.32 24.34
C ASP A 16 6.43 1.88 22.88
N ILE A 17 6.30 2.82 21.96
CA ILE A 17 6.43 2.55 20.53
C ILE A 17 7.77 1.91 20.20
N SER A 18 8.83 2.28 20.93
CA SER A 18 10.17 1.73 20.64
C SER A 18 10.25 0.23 20.84
N SER A 19 9.31 -0.35 21.62
CA SER A 19 9.29 -1.80 21.84
C SER A 19 8.55 -2.55 20.74
N PHE A 20 7.90 -1.84 19.82
CA PHE A 20 7.14 -2.46 18.74
C PHE A 20 8.06 -3.01 17.67
N SER A 21 7.63 -4.09 17.01
CA SER A 21 8.31 -4.60 15.83
C SER A 21 8.15 -3.60 14.68
N HIS A 22 8.94 -3.78 13.61
CA HIS A 22 8.83 -2.92 12.43
C HIS A 22 7.40 -2.92 11.88
N GLY A 23 6.79 -4.10 11.77
CA GLY A 23 5.43 -4.20 11.26
C GLY A 23 4.42 -3.46 12.14
N MET A 24 4.61 -3.53 13.48
CA MET A 24 3.73 -2.82 14.39
C MET A 24 3.91 -1.32 14.27
N LYS A 25 5.13 -0.85 14.06
CA LYS A 25 5.36 0.58 13.83
C LYS A 25 4.67 1.05 12.57
N GLN A 26 4.69 0.23 11.51
CA GLN A 26 3.97 0.52 10.27
C GLN A 26 2.48 0.66 10.54
N LYS A 27 1.91 -0.26 11.31
CA LYS A 27 0.48 -0.22 11.65
C LYS A 27 0.13 1.04 12.43
N VAL A 28 0.95 1.39 13.41
CA VAL A 28 0.71 2.59 14.22
C VAL A 28 0.78 3.85 13.36
N ALA A 29 1.77 3.91 12.48
CA ALA A 29 1.91 5.05 11.59
C ALA A 29 0.69 5.21 10.69
N LEU A 30 0.21 4.10 10.14
CA LEU A 30 -0.98 4.14 9.27
C LEU A 30 -2.21 4.58 10.05
N ILE A 31 -2.42 4.03 11.25
CA ILE A 31 -3.56 4.39 12.09
C ILE A 31 -3.52 5.88 12.40
N SER A 32 -2.33 6.40 12.72
CA SER A 32 -2.16 7.81 13.02
C SER A 32 -2.53 8.69 11.81
N ALA A 33 -2.10 8.29 10.62
CA ALA A 33 -2.43 9.01 9.40
C ALA A 33 -3.94 8.98 9.14
N LEU A 34 -4.56 7.81 9.31
CA LEU A 34 -5.99 7.64 9.05
C LEU A 34 -6.86 8.40 10.03
N ALA A 35 -6.36 8.63 11.26
CA ALA A 35 -7.11 9.36 12.28
C ALA A 35 -7.40 10.79 11.86
N HIS A 36 -6.63 11.35 10.94
CA HIS A 36 -6.84 12.70 10.45
C HIS A 36 -7.79 12.77 9.25
N ASP A 37 -8.32 11.63 8.82
CA ASP A 37 -9.27 11.52 7.69
C ASP A 37 -8.78 12.30 6.46
N PRO A 38 -7.61 11.98 5.94
CA PRO A 38 -7.06 12.74 4.81
C PRO A 38 -7.83 12.49 3.52
N LYS A 39 -7.88 13.48 2.64
CA LYS A 39 -8.45 13.29 1.32
C LYS A 39 -7.47 12.61 0.38
N VAL A 40 -6.19 12.82 0.60
CA VAL A 40 -5.12 12.21 -0.18
C VAL A 40 -4.13 11.59 0.80
N LEU A 41 -3.81 10.34 0.60
CA LEU A 41 -2.85 9.63 1.42
C LEU A 41 -1.68 9.20 0.56
N ILE A 42 -0.47 9.58 0.95
CA ILE A 42 0.74 9.23 0.22
C ILE A 42 1.60 8.35 1.13
N MET A 43 1.95 7.16 0.64
CA MET A 43 2.72 6.20 1.43
C MET A 43 3.87 5.63 0.61
N ASP A 44 4.94 5.28 1.29
CA ASP A 44 6.09 4.64 0.68
C ASP A 44 6.21 3.22 1.25
N GLU A 45 6.10 2.22 0.36
CA GLU A 45 6.21 0.80 0.72
C GLU A 45 5.37 0.44 1.93
N PRO A 46 4.05 0.67 1.88
CA PRO A 46 3.23 0.48 3.07
C PRO A 46 3.05 -0.97 3.52
N PHE A 47 3.34 -1.94 2.65
CA PHE A 47 3.11 -3.36 2.96
C PHE A 47 4.34 -4.08 3.47
N VAL A 48 5.50 -3.44 3.45
CA VAL A 48 6.74 -4.05 3.91
C VAL A 48 6.67 -4.29 5.42
N GLY A 49 7.03 -5.50 5.82
CA GLY A 49 7.09 -5.84 7.24
C GLY A 49 5.77 -6.22 7.87
N LEU A 50 4.70 -6.29 7.09
CA LEU A 50 3.39 -6.68 7.60
C LEU A 50 3.16 -8.18 7.37
N ASP A 51 2.51 -8.84 8.34
CA ASP A 51 2.11 -10.22 8.16
C ASP A 51 0.90 -10.30 7.21
N PRO A 52 0.54 -11.49 6.73
CA PRO A 52 -0.53 -11.62 5.74
C PRO A 52 -1.88 -11.04 6.20
N LYS A 53 -2.21 -11.18 7.48
CA LYS A 53 -3.46 -10.63 7.97
C LYS A 53 -3.46 -9.11 7.94
N ALA A 54 -2.34 -8.50 8.34
CA ALA A 54 -2.22 -7.05 8.33
C ALA A 54 -2.25 -6.51 6.90
N VAL A 55 -1.65 -7.23 5.95
CA VAL A 55 -1.71 -6.85 4.54
C VAL A 55 -3.15 -6.85 4.06
N TYR A 56 -3.90 -7.92 4.40
CA TYR A 56 -5.30 -8.01 4.03
C TYR A 56 -6.10 -6.85 4.60
N ASP A 57 -5.93 -6.58 5.89
CA ASP A 57 -6.66 -5.52 6.57
C ASP A 57 -6.33 -4.15 5.97
N MET A 58 -5.07 -3.92 5.65
CA MET A 58 -4.67 -2.65 5.04
C MET A 58 -5.31 -2.47 3.66
N LYS A 59 -5.33 -3.52 2.86
CA LYS A 59 -5.97 -3.46 1.54
C LYS A 59 -7.45 -3.10 1.67
N GLU A 60 -8.13 -3.69 2.65
CA GLU A 60 -9.55 -3.42 2.86
C GLU A 60 -9.79 -1.97 3.28
N ILE A 61 -8.93 -1.45 4.15
CA ILE A 61 -9.03 -0.05 4.56
C ILE A 61 -8.82 0.88 3.36
N MET A 62 -7.82 0.58 2.55
CA MET A 62 -7.52 1.40 1.37
C MET A 62 -8.68 1.38 0.37
N ARG A 63 -9.27 0.21 0.13
CA ARG A 63 -10.41 0.10 -0.77
C ARG A 63 -11.59 0.91 -0.25
N GLU A 64 -11.85 0.85 1.04
CA GLU A 64 -12.94 1.61 1.64
C GLU A 64 -12.71 3.11 1.51
N MET A 65 -11.48 3.56 1.73
CA MET A 65 -11.14 4.98 1.58
C MET A 65 -11.41 5.46 0.15
N VAL A 66 -10.98 4.70 -0.84
CA VAL A 66 -11.18 5.06 -2.24
C VAL A 66 -12.67 5.06 -2.58
N LYS A 67 -13.40 4.08 -2.07
CA LYS A 67 -14.84 4.02 -2.27
C LYS A 67 -15.53 5.27 -1.72
N ASN A 68 -14.99 5.85 -0.67
CA ASN A 68 -15.54 7.06 -0.06
C ASN A 68 -14.97 8.35 -0.65
N GLY A 69 -14.35 8.25 -1.82
CA GLY A 69 -13.88 9.45 -2.53
C GLY A 69 -12.48 9.90 -2.18
N LYS A 70 -11.74 9.12 -1.41
CA LYS A 70 -10.35 9.45 -1.08
C LYS A 70 -9.41 8.99 -2.19
N THR A 71 -8.24 9.60 -2.25
CA THR A 71 -7.20 9.21 -3.20
C THR A 71 -6.00 8.67 -2.42
N ILE A 72 -5.49 7.53 -2.88
CA ILE A 72 -4.32 6.91 -2.26
C ILE A 72 -3.23 6.75 -3.30
N PHE A 73 -2.04 7.22 -2.97
CA PHE A 73 -0.85 7.08 -3.81
C PHE A 73 0.21 6.39 -2.98
N PHE A 74 0.72 5.26 -3.46
CA PHE A 74 1.79 4.58 -2.73
C PHE A 74 2.80 3.96 -3.68
N SER A 75 4.04 3.87 -3.21
CA SER A 75 5.09 3.20 -3.95
C SER A 75 5.26 1.79 -3.40
N THR A 76 5.60 0.85 -4.28
CA THR A 76 5.90 -0.51 -3.85
C THR A 76 6.69 -1.23 -4.94
N HIS A 77 7.51 -2.19 -4.52
CA HIS A 77 8.14 -3.12 -5.44
C HIS A 77 7.44 -4.48 -5.39
N ILE A 78 6.35 -4.59 -4.65
CA ILE A 78 5.57 -5.83 -4.57
C ILE A 78 4.52 -5.78 -5.68
N LEU A 79 4.89 -6.29 -6.84
CA LEU A 79 4.09 -6.11 -8.05
C LEU A 79 2.72 -6.78 -7.98
N ASP A 80 2.63 -7.92 -7.31
CA ASP A 80 1.35 -8.60 -7.17
C ASP A 80 0.33 -7.75 -6.41
N VAL A 81 0.79 -7.06 -5.37
CA VAL A 81 -0.08 -6.17 -4.60
C VAL A 81 -0.55 -5.00 -5.47
N ALA A 82 0.38 -4.38 -6.19
CA ALA A 82 0.05 -3.26 -7.05
C ALA A 82 -0.97 -3.67 -8.10
N GLU A 83 -0.76 -4.82 -8.73
CA GLU A 83 -1.64 -5.29 -9.79
C GLU A 83 -3.08 -5.48 -9.30
N LYS A 84 -3.23 -6.05 -8.11
CA LYS A 84 -4.55 -6.40 -7.60
C LYS A 84 -5.26 -5.25 -6.91
N LEU A 85 -4.51 -4.28 -6.42
CA LEU A 85 -5.09 -3.20 -5.62
C LEU A 85 -5.27 -1.90 -6.36
N CYS A 86 -4.39 -1.59 -7.31
CA CYS A 86 -4.34 -0.26 -7.91
C CYS A 86 -5.16 -0.15 -9.18
N ASP A 87 -5.81 1.01 -9.34
CA ASP A 87 -6.54 1.34 -10.57
C ASP A 87 -5.59 1.87 -11.64
N ARG A 88 -4.55 2.60 -11.21
CA ARG A 88 -3.57 3.19 -12.10
C ARG A 88 -2.17 2.88 -11.57
N VAL A 89 -1.22 2.83 -12.47
CA VAL A 89 0.16 2.49 -12.13
C VAL A 89 1.14 3.34 -12.93
N ALA A 90 2.24 3.68 -12.29
CA ALA A 90 3.38 4.30 -12.95
C ALA A 90 4.59 3.42 -12.67
N ILE A 91 5.29 3.01 -13.71
CA ILE A 91 6.47 2.16 -13.58
C ILE A 91 7.71 3.03 -13.70
N ILE A 92 8.58 2.95 -12.70
CA ILE A 92 9.80 3.74 -12.64
C ILE A 92 11.00 2.83 -12.79
N LYS A 93 11.91 3.21 -13.69
CA LYS A 93 13.17 2.50 -13.89
C LYS A 93 14.28 3.54 -13.99
N ASN A 94 15.37 3.32 -13.23
CA ASN A 94 16.52 4.21 -13.27
C ASN A 94 16.17 5.68 -13.07
N GLY A 95 15.20 5.92 -12.18
CA GLY A 95 14.81 7.27 -11.83
C GLY A 95 13.87 7.96 -12.83
N SER A 96 13.41 7.23 -13.83
CA SER A 96 12.51 7.80 -14.83
C SER A 96 11.22 6.99 -14.92
N ILE A 97 10.13 7.67 -15.23
CA ILE A 97 8.85 7.01 -15.48
C ILE A 97 8.89 6.43 -16.89
N VAL A 98 8.75 5.11 -17.00
CA VAL A 98 8.79 4.43 -18.30
C VAL A 98 7.41 4.06 -18.82
N LYS A 99 6.42 3.93 -17.94
CA LYS A 99 5.02 3.72 -18.32
C LYS A 99 4.11 4.25 -17.24
N VAL A 100 2.98 4.82 -17.65
CA VAL A 100 1.97 5.29 -16.71
C VAL A 100 0.60 5.20 -17.37
N GLY A 101 -0.40 4.78 -16.61
CA GLY A 101 -1.76 4.67 -17.12
C GLY A 101 -2.63 3.78 -16.27
N ASN A 102 -3.78 3.40 -16.81
CA ASN A 102 -4.68 2.46 -16.14
C ASN A 102 -4.04 1.09 -16.07
N MET A 103 -4.27 0.40 -14.96
CA MET A 103 -3.69 -0.92 -14.76
C MET A 103 -4.03 -1.86 -15.93
N LYS A 104 -5.29 -1.85 -16.37
CA LYS A 104 -5.71 -2.73 -17.46
C LYS A 104 -4.95 -2.44 -18.76
N ASP A 105 -4.72 -1.17 -19.05
CA ASP A 105 -4.03 -0.78 -20.28
C ASP A 105 -2.55 -1.13 -20.21
N ILE A 106 -1.95 -0.97 -19.04
CA ILE A 106 -0.51 -1.22 -18.87
C ILE A 106 -0.19 -2.71 -18.93
N LYS A 107 -0.98 -3.52 -18.24
CA LYS A 107 -0.66 -4.95 -18.19
C LYS A 107 -1.29 -5.77 -19.32
N GLY A 108 -2.40 -5.31 -19.90
CA GLY A 108 -3.09 -6.08 -20.93
C GLY A 108 -3.46 -7.46 -20.42
N ASP A 109 -3.09 -8.50 -21.16
CA ASP A 109 -3.36 -9.88 -20.77
C ASP A 109 -2.24 -10.51 -19.95
N GLU A 110 -1.17 -9.76 -19.70
CA GLU A 110 -0.03 -10.25 -18.94
C GLU A 110 -0.15 -9.85 -17.48
N SER A 111 0.73 -10.41 -16.63
CA SER A 111 0.85 -9.92 -15.26
C SER A 111 1.68 -8.65 -15.25
N LEU A 112 1.51 -7.84 -14.22
CA LEU A 112 2.32 -6.63 -14.06
C LEU A 112 3.79 -7.00 -13.93
N GLU A 113 4.08 -8.12 -13.28
CA GLU A 113 5.45 -8.60 -13.14
C GLU A 113 6.07 -8.87 -14.52
N GLN A 114 5.32 -9.50 -15.41
CA GLN A 114 5.79 -9.78 -16.76
C GLN A 114 6.09 -8.49 -17.52
N VAL A 115 5.20 -7.53 -17.44
CA VAL A 115 5.40 -6.23 -18.07
C VAL A 115 6.64 -5.54 -17.54
N PHE A 116 6.82 -5.60 -16.20
CA PHE A 116 7.97 -5.00 -15.56
C PHE A 116 9.28 -5.63 -16.02
N LEU A 117 9.29 -6.97 -16.13
CA LEU A 117 10.47 -7.69 -16.58
C LEU A 117 10.84 -7.33 -18.02
N GLU A 118 9.85 -7.20 -18.88
CA GLU A 118 10.09 -6.83 -20.26
C GLU A 118 10.69 -5.43 -20.38
N LEU A 119 10.25 -4.52 -19.53
CA LEU A 119 10.78 -3.17 -19.50
C LEU A 119 12.18 -3.10 -18.89
N GLY A 120 12.53 -4.10 -18.09
CA GLY A 120 13.79 -4.13 -17.40
C GLY A 120 14.94 -4.71 -18.19
N GLU A 121 14.73 -5.03 -19.45
CA GLU A 121 15.75 -5.66 -20.27
C GLU A 121 16.83 -4.70 -20.74
N GLU A 122 16.73 -3.47 -20.41
CA GLU A 122 17.67 -2.44 -20.84
C GLU A 122 19.02 -2.64 -20.24
#